data_a381ee3c07d560974ff509fcc6544d11
#
_entry.id   a381ee3c07d560974ff509fcc6544d11
#
_cell.length_a   1.000
_cell.length_b   1.000
_cell.length_c   1.000
_cell.angle_alpha   90.00
_cell.angle_beta   90.00
_cell.angle_gamma   90.00
#
_symmetry.space_group_name_H-M   'P 1'
#
loop_
_entity.id
_entity.type
_entity.pdbx_description
1 polymer ?
#
loop_
_entity_poly.entity_id
_entity_poly.type
_entity_poly.pdbx_seq_one_letter_code
_entity_poly.pdbx_strand_id
1 'polypeptide(L)' 'MVIEQNRFYKLQELAGAENTGLSYECLRKMCVSGNLKHIKSGTKYLVSGRVILALLGGGNNGD' A
#
# COMPACT_ATOMS: atom_id res chain seq x y z
N MET A 1 5.79 4.75 -10.93
CA MET A 1 4.38 5.10 -10.68
C MET A 1 4.29 6.28 -9.75
N VAL A 2 3.45 7.23 -10.09
CA VAL A 2 3.22 8.39 -9.23
C VAL A 2 2.02 8.08 -8.34
N ILE A 3 2.22 8.19 -7.03
CA ILE A 3 1.17 7.88 -6.08
C ILE A 3 0.59 9.17 -5.50
N GLU A 4 -0.71 9.33 -5.67
CA GLU A 4 -1.42 10.51 -5.19
C GLU A 4 -2.04 10.21 -3.82
N GLN A 5 -1.81 11.10 -2.87
CA GLN A 5 -2.26 10.85 -1.50
C GLN A 5 -3.77 10.83 -1.34
N ASN A 6 -4.49 11.42 -2.26
CA ASN A 6 -5.95 11.49 -2.19
C ASN A 6 -6.64 10.38 -2.97
N ARG A 7 -5.89 9.40 -3.41
CA ARG A 7 -6.42 8.35 -4.26
C ARG A 7 -6.25 6.99 -3.59
N PHE A 8 -7.20 6.10 -3.86
CA PHE A 8 -7.11 4.72 -3.39
C PHE A 8 -6.60 3.82 -4.50
N TYR A 9 -5.79 2.84 -4.11
CA TYR A 9 -5.16 1.92 -5.05
C TYR A 9 -5.43 0.49 -4.62
N LYS A 10 -5.63 -0.38 -5.61
CA LYS A 10 -5.72 -1.81 -5.35
C LYS A 10 -4.31 -2.35 -5.12
N LEU A 11 -4.22 -3.44 -4.37
CA LEU A 11 -2.91 -4.04 -4.13
C LEU A 11 -2.23 -4.45 -5.43
N GLN A 12 -3.02 -4.93 -6.41
CA GLN A 12 -2.48 -5.28 -7.71
C GLN A 12 -1.79 -4.11 -8.38
N GLU A 13 -2.33 -2.91 -8.21
CA GLU A 13 -1.77 -1.73 -8.82
C GLU A 13 -0.48 -1.29 -8.12
N LEU A 14 -0.36 -1.61 -6.85
CA LEU A 14 0.79 -1.20 -6.07
C LEU A 14 1.92 -2.21 -6.12
N ALA A 15 1.61 -3.46 -6.46
CA ALA A 15 2.62 -4.51 -6.47
C ALA A 15 3.56 -4.35 -7.64
N GLY A 16 4.79 -4.78 -7.45
CA GLY A 16 5.79 -4.80 -8.51
C GLY A 16 6.95 -3.87 -8.23
N ALA A 17 8.11 -4.24 -8.79
CA ALA A 17 9.33 -3.49 -8.57
C ALA A 17 9.26 -2.07 -9.13
N GLU A 18 8.44 -1.88 -10.16
CA GLU A 18 8.30 -0.57 -10.79
C GLU A 18 7.37 0.35 -10.04
N ASN A 19 6.63 -0.18 -9.09
CA ASN A 19 5.67 0.59 -8.32
C ASN A 19 6.18 0.80 -6.90
N THR A 20 5.82 -0.11 -6.00
CA THR A 20 6.23 0.03 -4.60
C THR A 20 7.48 -0.79 -4.27
N GLY A 21 7.86 -1.69 -5.14
CA GLY A 21 8.93 -2.61 -4.86
C GLY A 21 8.52 -3.77 -3.99
N LEU A 22 7.25 -3.83 -3.63
CA LEU A 22 6.72 -4.90 -2.80
C LEU A 22 5.86 -5.83 -3.63
N SER A 23 5.87 -7.11 -3.28
CA SER A 23 5.04 -8.08 -3.97
C SER A 23 3.59 -7.95 -3.50
N TYR A 24 2.68 -8.45 -4.33
CA TYR A 24 1.28 -8.47 -3.97
C TYR A 24 1.05 -9.19 -2.64
N GLU A 25 1.72 -10.32 -2.46
CA GLU A 25 1.55 -11.10 -1.26
C GLU A 25 2.07 -10.36 -0.02
N CYS A 26 3.15 -9.64 -0.17
CA CYS A 26 3.70 -8.84 0.92
C CYS A 26 2.68 -7.78 1.35
N LEU A 27 2.12 -7.08 0.37
CA LEU A 27 1.11 -6.06 0.65
C LEU A 27 -0.13 -6.67 1.29
N ARG A 28 -0.57 -7.82 0.77
CA ARG A 28 -1.73 -8.50 1.32
C ARG A 28 -1.50 -8.91 2.77
N LYS A 29 -0.34 -9.43 3.06
CA LYS A 29 -0.02 -9.84 4.43
C LYS A 29 -0.01 -8.65 5.38
N MET A 30 0.49 -7.53 4.93
CA MET A 30 0.48 -6.33 5.76
C MET A 30 -0.95 -5.86 6.04
N CYS A 31 -1.83 -5.98 5.06
CA CYS A 31 -3.24 -5.64 5.26
C CYS A 31 -3.90 -6.59 6.24
N VAL A 32 -3.69 -7.88 6.04
CA VAL A 32 -4.32 -8.90 6.87
C VAL A 32 -3.85 -8.80 8.32
N SER A 33 -2.58 -8.50 8.52
CA SER A 33 -2.03 -8.41 9.87
C SER A 33 -2.38 -7.09 10.55
N GLY A 34 -2.94 -6.13 9.82
CA GLY A 34 -3.30 -4.85 10.39
C GLY A 34 -2.17 -3.83 10.39
N ASN A 35 -1.03 -4.16 9.78
CA ASN A 35 0.09 -3.24 9.74
C ASN A 35 -0.05 -2.16 8.68
N LEU A 36 -1.00 -2.34 7.77
CA LEU A 36 -1.23 -1.40 6.69
C LEU A 36 -2.71 -1.04 6.68
N LYS A 37 -3.00 0.23 6.84
CA LYS A 37 -4.37 0.70 6.80
C LYS A 37 -4.95 0.47 5.42
N HIS A 38 -6.16 -0.07 5.39
CA HIS A 38 -6.80 -0.41 4.13
C HIS A 38 -8.30 -0.41 4.29
N ILE A 39 -8.99 -0.42 3.14
CA ILE A 39 -10.42 -0.60 3.09
C ILE A 39 -10.67 -1.86 2.29
N LYS A 40 -11.49 -2.74 2.81
CA LYS A 40 -11.83 -3.96 2.08
C LYS A 40 -13.14 -3.73 1.34
N SER A 41 -13.10 -3.96 0.02
CA SER A 41 -14.27 -3.83 -0.83
C SER A 41 -14.50 -5.18 -1.50
N GLY A 42 -15.48 -5.92 -1.00
CA GLY A 42 -15.69 -7.28 -1.50
C GLY A 42 -14.49 -8.14 -1.17
N THR A 43 -13.83 -8.65 -2.20
CA THR A 43 -12.65 -9.49 -2.02
C THR A 43 -11.36 -8.70 -2.25
N LYS A 44 -11.46 -7.40 -2.48
CA LYS A 44 -10.30 -6.58 -2.82
C LYS A 44 -9.92 -5.68 -1.67
N TYR A 45 -8.62 -5.41 -1.57
CA TYR A 45 -8.11 -4.46 -0.60
C TYR A 45 -7.72 -3.19 -1.30
N LEU A 46 -8.13 -2.06 -0.74
CA LEU A 46 -7.80 -0.74 -1.26
C LEU A 46 -6.99 0.00 -0.21
N VAL A 47 -5.91 0.63 -0.65
CA VAL A 47 -5.03 1.38 0.25
C VAL A 47 -4.91 2.80 -0.28
N SER A 48 -5.03 3.78 0.61
CA SER A 48 -4.91 5.16 0.18
C SER A 48 -3.46 5.49 -0.16
N GLY A 49 -3.31 6.40 -1.13
CA GLY A 49 -1.98 6.83 -1.51
C GLY A 49 -1.20 7.42 -0.34
N ARG A 50 -1.90 8.09 0.55
CA ARG A 50 -1.26 8.66 1.74
C ARG A 50 -0.57 7.59 2.58
N VAL A 51 -1.25 6.46 2.77
CA VAL A 51 -0.70 5.36 3.55
C VAL A 51 0.52 4.77 2.85
N ILE A 52 0.43 4.61 1.54
CA ILE A 52 1.54 4.07 0.75
C ILE A 52 2.72 5.02 0.77
N LEU A 53 2.48 6.31 0.62
CA LEU A 53 3.57 7.28 0.65
C LEU A 53 4.26 7.29 2.00
N ALA A 54 3.50 7.15 3.08
CA ALA A 54 4.08 7.05 4.40
C ALA A 54 4.93 5.80 4.55
N LEU A 55 4.48 4.71 3.98
CA LEU A 55 5.21 3.46 4.01
C LEU A 55 6.51 3.56 3.22
N LEU A 56 6.45 4.11 2.02
CA LEU A 56 7.62 4.21 1.15
C LEU A 56 8.56 5.34 1.54
N GLY A 57 7.99 6.42 2.07
CA GLY A 57 8.77 7.56 2.48
C GLY A 57 9.55 7.32 3.76
N GLY A 58 9.40 6.17 4.28
CA GLY A 58 10.10 5.80 5.45
C GLY A 58 9.64 6.58 6.62
N GLY A 59 8.83 6.87 6.38
CA GLY A 59 8.65 7.42 7.57
C GLY A 59 9.58 6.81 8.59
N ASN A 60 9.82 6.48 8.25
CA ASN A 60 10.44 6.13 8.99
C ASN A 60 10.97 6.67 9.84
N ASN A 61 10.80 6.71 9.86
CA ASN A 61 11.12 7.14 10.50
C ASN A 61 11.49 7.19 11.34
N GLY A 62 11.64 7.08 11.40
CA GLY A 62 12.12 7.07 12.07
C GLY A 62 12.76 7.07 12.39
N ASP A 63 12.91 6.93 12.19
CA ASP A 63 13.60 6.84 12.54
C ASP A 63 13.84 7.08 12.90
#